data_4d49d459ab0f7fc9775aab5c49c8e145
#
_entry.id   4d49d459ab0f7fc9775aab5c49c8e145
#
_cell.length_a   1.000
_cell.length_b   1.000
_cell.length_c   1.000
_cell.angle_alpha   90.00
_cell.angle_beta   90.00
_cell.angle_gamma   90.00
#
_symmetry.space_group_name_H-M   'P 1'
#
loop_
_entity.id
_entity.type
_entity.pdbx_description
1 polymer ?
#
loop_
_entity_poly.entity_id
_entity_poly.type
_entity_poly.pdbx_seq_one_letter_code
_entity_poly.pdbx_strand_id
1 'polypeptide(L)'
;MIIRQMTKEDATEVAQIEKECFSQPWSTQGFTDALDHSAFFLVAEEAKQILGYVGMYVTVPEGEITNVAVKPEYRDRKIGSALVEQMQKWSLEHGVNRIVLEVRSGNMPAICLYEHKGFVKLGVRKNFYQFPKEDADIMEWNG
;
A
#
# COMPACT_ATOMS: atom_id res chain seq x y z
N MET A 1 7.83 -17.45 0.87
CA MET A 1 7.58 -16.00 1.03
C MET A 1 7.05 -15.73 2.43
N ILE A 2 7.60 -14.74 3.09
CA ILE A 2 7.09 -14.29 4.38
C ILE A 2 6.67 -12.82 4.28
N ILE A 3 5.70 -12.42 5.09
CA ILE A 3 5.30 -11.02 5.23
C ILE A 3 5.69 -10.60 6.65
N ARG A 4 6.46 -9.53 6.75
CA ARG A 4 6.97 -9.03 8.01
C ARG A 4 6.94 -7.51 8.06
N GLN A 5 7.09 -6.96 9.24
CA GLN A 5 7.17 -5.50 9.40
C GLN A 5 8.45 -4.97 8.75
N MET A 6 8.32 -3.85 8.07
CA MET A 6 9.44 -3.13 7.47
C MET A 6 10.30 -2.49 8.55
N THR A 7 11.61 -2.51 8.35
CA THR A 7 12.57 -1.79 9.18
C THR A 7 13.23 -0.69 8.34
N LYS A 8 13.96 0.22 9.00
CA LYS A 8 14.68 1.30 8.29
C LYS A 8 15.73 0.75 7.32
N GLU A 9 16.28 -0.41 7.61
CA GLU A 9 17.26 -1.07 6.73
C GLU A 9 16.65 -1.50 5.41
N ASP A 10 15.34 -1.69 5.35
CA ASP A 10 14.63 -2.07 4.13
C ASP A 10 14.35 -0.87 3.22
N ALA A 11 14.50 0.35 3.72
CA ALA A 11 14.02 1.56 3.05
C ALA A 11 14.59 1.77 1.65
N THR A 12 15.87 1.48 1.44
CA THR A 12 16.51 1.64 0.13
C THR A 12 15.92 0.68 -0.89
N GLU A 13 15.72 -0.57 -0.51
CA GLU A 13 15.15 -1.59 -1.39
C GLU A 13 13.67 -1.28 -1.69
N VAL A 14 12.92 -0.87 -0.69
CA VAL A 14 11.51 -0.47 -0.84
C VAL A 14 11.39 0.76 -1.75
N ALA A 15 12.27 1.76 -1.57
CA ALA A 15 12.27 2.96 -2.41
C ALA A 15 12.57 2.61 -3.88
N GLN A 16 13.38 1.60 -4.13
CA GLN A 16 13.66 1.15 -5.48
C GLN A 16 12.41 0.54 -6.14
N ILE A 17 11.64 -0.24 -5.40
CA ILE A 17 10.36 -0.79 -5.90
C ILE A 17 9.37 0.35 -6.17
N GLU A 18 9.29 1.31 -5.27
CA GLU A 18 8.43 2.48 -5.42
C GLU A 18 8.76 3.23 -6.72
N LYS A 19 10.05 3.43 -7.00
CA LYS A 19 10.53 4.11 -8.19
C LYS A 19 10.13 3.39 -9.48
N GLU A 20 10.11 2.06 -9.43
CA GLU A 20 9.70 1.25 -10.59
C GLU A 20 8.21 1.29 -10.85
N CYS A 21 7.41 1.58 -9.83
CA CYS A 21 5.95 1.47 -9.88
C CYS A 21 5.21 2.79 -10.00
N PHE A 22 5.81 3.90 -9.58
CA PHE A 22 5.11 5.18 -9.50
C PHE A 22 5.86 6.31 -10.19
N SER A 23 5.10 7.25 -10.78
CA SER A 23 5.66 8.42 -11.46
C SER A 23 6.22 9.45 -10.51
N GLN A 24 5.72 9.51 -9.27
CA GLN A 24 6.19 10.41 -8.23
C GLN A 24 6.54 9.59 -6.98
N PRO A 25 7.65 8.84 -7.03
CA PRO A 25 7.99 7.91 -5.97
C PRO A 25 8.50 8.62 -4.72
N TRP A 26 8.22 8.02 -3.55
CA TRP A 26 8.87 8.43 -2.31
C TRP A 26 10.35 8.06 -2.39
N SER A 27 11.19 8.88 -1.78
CA SER A 27 12.63 8.60 -1.63
C SER A 27 12.87 7.66 -0.46
N THR A 28 14.11 7.15 -0.37
CA THR A 28 14.55 6.38 0.81
C THR A 28 14.30 7.18 2.09
N GLN A 29 14.65 8.46 2.09
CA GLN A 29 14.44 9.33 3.25
C GLN A 29 12.94 9.49 3.56
N GLY A 30 12.09 9.55 2.55
CA GLY A 30 10.64 9.61 2.74
C GLY A 30 10.12 8.40 3.49
N PHE A 31 10.61 7.21 3.17
CA PHE A 31 10.21 5.99 3.87
C PHE A 31 10.72 5.96 5.31
N THR A 32 11.97 6.33 5.56
CA THR A 32 12.49 6.35 6.93
C THR A 32 11.78 7.39 7.78
N ASP A 33 11.46 8.55 7.22
CA ASP A 33 10.70 9.57 7.93
C ASP A 33 9.29 9.09 8.29
N ALA A 34 8.63 8.41 7.35
CA ALA A 34 7.29 7.87 7.58
C ALA A 34 7.28 6.84 8.71
N LEU A 35 8.30 5.99 8.78
CA LEU A 35 8.43 5.01 9.86
C LEU A 35 8.56 5.68 11.23
N ASP A 36 9.10 6.88 11.28
CA ASP A 36 9.22 7.64 12.53
C ASP A 36 7.94 8.40 12.89
N HIS A 37 6.93 8.46 12.00
CA HIS A 37 5.75 9.31 12.15
C HIS A 37 4.44 8.56 11.86
N SER A 38 4.08 7.61 12.71
CA SER A 38 2.76 6.94 12.69
C SER A 38 2.47 6.09 11.45
N ALA A 39 3.47 5.81 10.62
CA ALA A 39 3.30 4.93 9.47
C ALA A 39 3.71 3.50 9.83
N PHE A 40 2.92 2.55 9.35
CA PHE A 40 3.17 1.12 9.52
C PHE A 40 3.31 0.48 8.15
N PHE A 41 4.41 -0.24 7.94
CA PHE A 41 4.68 -0.88 6.66
C PHE A 41 4.94 -2.36 6.83
N LEU A 42 4.42 -3.14 5.88
CA LEU A 42 4.72 -4.57 5.76
C LEU A 42 5.45 -4.80 4.44
N VAL A 43 6.40 -5.72 4.46
CA VAL A 43 7.14 -6.15 3.27
C VAL A 43 6.94 -7.64 3.05
N ALA A 44 6.89 -8.05 1.78
CA ALA A 44 6.89 -9.45 1.38
C ALA A 44 8.31 -9.82 0.98
N GLU A 45 8.89 -10.80 1.65
CA GLU A 45 10.29 -11.20 1.47
C GLU A 45 10.40 -12.66 1.06
N GLU A 46 11.27 -12.94 0.09
CA GLU A 46 11.59 -14.29 -0.34
C GLU A 46 13.06 -14.33 -0.74
N ALA A 47 13.80 -15.31 -0.22
CA ALA A 47 15.22 -15.47 -0.51
C ALA A 47 16.03 -14.18 -0.24
N LYS A 48 15.75 -13.51 0.87
CA LYS A 48 16.38 -12.26 1.32
C LYS A 48 16.15 -11.08 0.37
N GLN A 49 15.12 -11.15 -0.45
CA GLN A 49 14.77 -10.09 -1.39
C GLN A 49 13.34 -9.63 -1.12
N ILE A 50 13.13 -8.31 -1.13
CA ILE A 50 11.80 -7.75 -0.96
C ILE A 50 11.10 -7.74 -2.33
N LEU A 51 9.91 -8.35 -2.39
CA LEU A 51 9.14 -8.47 -3.62
C LEU A 51 8.06 -7.41 -3.73
N GLY A 52 7.61 -6.88 -2.60
CA GLY A 52 6.55 -5.88 -2.56
C GLY A 52 6.35 -5.36 -1.14
N TYR A 53 5.49 -4.35 -1.01
CA TYR A 53 5.22 -3.74 0.30
C TYR A 53 3.86 -3.07 0.31
N VAL A 54 3.34 -2.81 1.51
CA VAL A 54 2.15 -2.02 1.75
C VAL A 54 2.44 -1.08 2.92
N GLY A 55 1.98 0.17 2.80
CA GLY A 55 2.14 1.17 3.84
C GLY A 55 0.81 1.78 4.24
N MET A 56 0.69 2.14 5.51
CA MET A 56 -0.53 2.72 6.06
C MET A 56 -0.20 3.72 7.15
N TYR A 57 -0.81 4.91 7.09
CA TYR A 57 -0.83 5.81 8.24
C TYR A 57 -1.93 5.36 9.19
N VAL A 58 -1.63 5.35 10.48
CA VAL A 58 -2.53 4.85 11.52
C VAL A 58 -2.95 5.98 12.45
N THR A 59 -4.25 6.22 12.54
CA THR A 59 -4.86 7.14 13.49
C THR A 59 -6.10 6.43 14.03
N VAL A 60 -5.90 5.60 15.04
CA VAL A 60 -6.96 4.74 15.60
C VAL A 60 -8.24 5.54 15.81
N PRO A 61 -9.40 5.05 15.35
CA PRO A 61 -9.69 3.71 14.80
C PRO A 61 -9.53 3.58 13.28
N GLU A 62 -8.86 4.52 12.63
CA GLU A 62 -8.74 4.55 11.17
C GLU A 62 -7.32 4.35 10.68
N GLY A 63 -7.22 3.78 9.48
CA GLY A 63 -5.97 3.68 8.75
C GLY A 63 -6.16 4.23 7.33
N GLU A 64 -5.07 4.77 6.76
CA GLU A 64 -5.03 5.20 5.36
C GLU A 64 -3.89 4.50 4.66
N ILE A 65 -4.21 3.62 3.71
CA ILE A 65 -3.18 2.98 2.90
C ILE A 65 -2.61 4.02 1.95
N THR A 66 -1.30 4.20 2.02
CA THR A 66 -0.60 5.20 1.19
C THR A 66 -0.04 4.59 -0.08
N ASN A 67 0.53 3.40 0.02
CA ASN A 67 1.15 2.73 -1.11
C ASN A 67 1.01 1.21 -0.98
N VAL A 68 0.77 0.57 -2.12
CA VAL A 68 0.89 -0.88 -2.29
C VAL A 68 1.61 -1.07 -3.60
N ALA A 69 2.73 -1.77 -3.57
CA ALA A 69 3.47 -2.04 -4.80
C ALA A 69 4.15 -3.40 -4.76
N VAL A 70 4.23 -4.03 -5.93
CA VAL A 70 4.90 -5.31 -6.13
C VAL A 70 5.86 -5.13 -7.29
N LYS A 71 7.08 -5.66 -7.18
CA LYS A 71 8.03 -5.64 -8.28
C LYS A 71 7.36 -6.16 -9.56
N PRO A 72 7.54 -5.49 -10.70
CA PRO A 72 6.89 -5.90 -11.95
C PRO A 72 7.07 -7.38 -12.30
N GLU A 73 8.27 -7.93 -12.10
CA GLU A 73 8.57 -9.32 -12.42
C GLU A 73 7.90 -10.34 -11.49
N TYR A 74 7.35 -9.88 -10.36
CA TYR A 74 6.66 -10.77 -9.39
C TYR A 74 5.16 -10.54 -9.33
N ARG A 75 4.61 -9.78 -10.26
CA ARG A 75 3.17 -9.58 -10.36
C ARG A 75 2.45 -10.86 -10.76
N ASP A 76 1.14 -10.91 -10.52
CA ASP A 76 0.29 -12.08 -10.80
C ASP A 76 0.61 -13.30 -9.94
N ARG A 77 1.31 -13.10 -8.81
CA ARG A 77 1.59 -14.15 -7.81
C ARG A 77 0.81 -13.91 -6.53
N LYS A 78 -0.20 -13.03 -6.56
CA LYS A 78 -1.07 -12.69 -5.42
C LYS A 78 -0.31 -12.08 -4.22
N ILE A 79 0.85 -11.48 -4.46
CA ILE A 79 1.65 -10.85 -3.40
C ILE A 79 0.95 -9.62 -2.85
N GLY A 80 0.43 -8.76 -3.72
CA GLY A 80 -0.31 -7.57 -3.30
C GLY A 80 -1.54 -7.93 -2.48
N SER A 81 -2.26 -8.96 -2.90
CA SER A 81 -3.42 -9.48 -2.18
C SER A 81 -3.04 -9.94 -0.76
N ALA A 82 -1.95 -10.70 -0.65
CA ALA A 82 -1.46 -11.19 0.63
C ALA A 82 -1.03 -10.03 1.55
N LEU A 83 -0.38 -9.00 0.99
CA LEU A 83 0.04 -7.83 1.75
C LEU A 83 -1.17 -7.08 2.31
N VAL A 84 -2.17 -6.81 1.49
CA VAL A 84 -3.39 -6.11 1.92
C VAL A 84 -4.12 -6.93 2.99
N GLU A 85 -4.27 -8.23 2.78
CA GLU A 85 -4.93 -9.11 3.74
C GLU A 85 -4.21 -9.10 5.10
N GLN A 86 -2.89 -9.15 5.08
CA GLN A 86 -2.11 -9.11 6.31
C GLN A 86 -2.24 -7.75 7.02
N MET A 87 -2.32 -6.66 6.25
CA MET A 87 -2.54 -5.33 6.82
C MET A 87 -3.92 -5.24 7.47
N GLN A 88 -4.95 -5.80 6.84
CA GLN A 88 -6.30 -5.84 7.41
C GLN A 88 -6.31 -6.62 8.73
N LYS A 89 -5.62 -7.74 8.77
CA LYS A 89 -5.51 -8.59 9.97
C LYS A 89 -4.80 -7.84 11.09
N TRP A 90 -3.66 -7.23 10.78
CA TRP A 90 -2.93 -6.40 11.74
C TRP A 90 -3.83 -5.29 12.28
N SER A 91 -4.58 -4.64 11.40
CA SER A 91 -5.47 -3.53 11.75
C SER A 91 -6.51 -3.94 12.80
N LEU A 92 -7.18 -5.08 12.58
CA LEU A 92 -8.17 -5.57 13.53
C LEU A 92 -7.56 -5.88 14.90
N GLU A 93 -6.32 -6.36 14.91
CA GLU A 93 -5.62 -6.68 16.16
C GLU A 93 -5.16 -5.43 16.92
N HIS A 94 -5.11 -4.26 16.24
CA HIS A 94 -4.58 -3.02 16.80
C HIS A 94 -5.61 -1.89 16.88
N GLY A 95 -6.91 -2.24 16.81
CA GLY A 95 -7.97 -1.26 16.99
C GLY A 95 -8.27 -0.41 15.76
N VAL A 96 -7.77 -0.79 14.60
CA VAL A 96 -8.08 -0.11 13.33
C VAL A 96 -9.18 -0.90 12.64
N ASN A 97 -10.37 -0.33 12.57
CA ASN A 97 -11.53 -1.01 12.00
C ASN A 97 -12.07 -0.36 10.72
N ARG A 98 -11.37 0.66 10.23
CA ARG A 98 -11.72 1.33 8.97
C ARG A 98 -10.43 1.69 8.25
N ILE A 99 -10.32 1.27 6.98
CA ILE A 99 -9.17 1.61 6.14
C ILE A 99 -9.69 2.30 4.90
N VAL A 100 -9.09 3.45 4.57
CA VAL A 100 -9.39 4.19 3.34
C VAL A 100 -8.14 4.22 2.45
N LEU A 101 -8.36 4.38 1.16
CA LEU A 101 -7.27 4.55 0.20
C LEU A 101 -7.76 5.35 -1.01
N GLU A 102 -6.79 5.87 -1.77
CA GLU A 102 -7.03 6.48 -3.06
C GLU A 102 -6.24 5.69 -4.09
N VAL A 103 -6.86 5.44 -5.24
CA VAL A 103 -6.25 4.67 -6.34
C VAL A 103 -6.63 5.32 -7.65
N ARG A 104 -5.69 5.34 -8.63
CA ARG A 104 -6.00 5.89 -9.94
C ARG A 104 -7.22 5.19 -10.52
N SER A 105 -8.16 5.98 -11.02
CA SER A 105 -9.44 5.44 -11.52
C SER A 105 -9.26 4.45 -12.66
N GLY A 106 -8.17 4.55 -13.41
CA GLY A 106 -7.84 3.62 -14.50
C GLY A 106 -7.05 2.40 -14.07
N ASN A 107 -6.62 2.31 -12.81
CA ASN A 107 -5.81 1.18 -12.33
C ASN A 107 -6.70 0.00 -11.96
N MET A 108 -7.23 -0.67 -12.99
CA MET A 108 -8.17 -1.77 -12.78
C MET A 108 -7.59 -2.95 -12.00
N PRO A 109 -6.34 -3.37 -12.22
CA PRO A 109 -5.77 -4.46 -11.41
C PRO A 109 -5.78 -4.15 -9.92
N ALA A 110 -5.42 -2.93 -9.52
CA ALA A 110 -5.42 -2.53 -8.11
C ALA A 110 -6.85 -2.45 -7.56
N ILE A 111 -7.77 -1.84 -8.31
CA ILE A 111 -9.17 -1.73 -7.90
C ILE A 111 -9.77 -3.13 -7.69
N CYS A 112 -9.53 -4.06 -8.60
CA CYS A 112 -10.00 -5.44 -8.46
C CYS A 112 -9.43 -6.10 -7.21
N LEU A 113 -8.14 -5.87 -6.92
CA LEU A 113 -7.51 -6.40 -5.72
C LEU A 113 -8.23 -5.91 -4.47
N TYR A 114 -8.46 -4.60 -4.39
CA TYR A 114 -9.12 -4.01 -3.22
C TYR A 114 -10.56 -4.49 -3.08
N GLU A 115 -11.30 -4.59 -4.18
CA GLU A 115 -12.66 -5.11 -4.16
C GLU A 115 -12.71 -6.55 -3.64
N HIS A 116 -11.77 -7.38 -4.05
CA HIS A 116 -11.66 -8.76 -3.56
C HIS A 116 -11.35 -8.82 -2.07
N LYS A 117 -10.76 -7.77 -1.52
CA LYS A 117 -10.45 -7.68 -0.09
C LYS A 117 -11.54 -6.95 0.70
N GLY A 118 -12.68 -6.68 0.07
CA GLY A 118 -13.83 -6.10 0.75
C GLY A 118 -13.89 -4.59 0.76
N PHE A 119 -13.03 -3.92 0.01
CA PHE A 119 -13.10 -2.46 -0.16
C PHE A 119 -14.23 -2.12 -1.12
N VAL A 120 -14.95 -1.04 -0.82
CA VAL A 120 -16.00 -0.51 -1.68
C VAL A 120 -15.68 0.93 -2.07
N LYS A 121 -16.09 1.31 -3.27
CA LYS A 121 -15.87 2.67 -3.76
C LYS A 121 -16.85 3.63 -3.08
N LEU A 122 -16.30 4.72 -2.52
CA LEU A 122 -17.10 5.79 -1.89
C LEU A 122 -17.34 6.94 -2.83
N GLY A 123 -16.40 7.26 -3.70
CA GLY A 123 -16.50 8.40 -4.58
C GLY A 123 -15.24 8.58 -5.42
N VAL A 124 -15.12 9.76 -6.02
CA VAL A 124 -14.02 10.10 -6.90
C VAL A 124 -13.48 11.47 -6.52
N ARG A 125 -12.16 11.60 -6.44
CA ARG A 125 -11.48 12.90 -6.37
C ARG A 125 -11.00 13.26 -7.76
N LYS A 126 -11.60 14.26 -8.37
CA LYS A 126 -11.23 14.68 -9.72
C LYS A 126 -9.85 15.30 -9.76
N ASN A 127 -9.07 14.92 -10.77
CA ASN A 127 -7.73 15.48 -11.02
C ASN A 127 -6.79 15.36 -9.81
N PHE A 128 -6.94 14.31 -9.03
CA PHE A 128 -6.11 14.11 -7.83
C PHE A 128 -4.64 13.85 -8.19
N TYR A 129 -4.40 13.04 -9.23
CA TYR A 129 -3.04 12.75 -9.71
C TYR A 129 -2.64 13.73 -10.80
N GLN A 130 -1.35 14.09 -10.85
CA GLN A 130 -0.83 15.09 -11.77
C GLN A 130 0.07 14.52 -12.88
N PHE A 131 0.74 13.38 -12.64
CA PHE A 131 1.69 12.82 -13.59
C PHE A 131 1.47 11.32 -13.79
N PRO A 132 0.65 10.91 -14.79
CA PRO A 132 -0.23 11.74 -15.60
C PRO A 132 -1.46 12.22 -14.81
N LYS A 133 -2.12 13.23 -15.33
CA LYS A 133 -3.34 13.76 -14.71
C LYS A 133 -4.43 12.70 -14.79
N GLU A 134 -5.02 12.39 -13.64
CA GLU A 134 -6.03 11.34 -13.54
C GLU A 134 -6.84 11.51 -12.27
N ASP A 135 -8.09 11.06 -12.30
CA ASP A 135 -8.94 11.02 -11.11
C ASP A 135 -8.51 9.88 -10.19
N ALA A 136 -8.84 10.00 -8.92
CA ALA A 136 -8.67 8.94 -7.93
C ALA A 136 -10.04 8.40 -7.52
N ASP A 137 -10.14 7.06 -7.47
CA ASP A 137 -11.24 6.42 -6.78
C ASP A 137 -10.90 6.39 -5.29
N ILE A 138 -11.88 6.74 -4.46
CA ILE A 138 -11.75 6.62 -3.00
C ILE A 138 -12.42 5.32 -2.59
N MET A 139 -11.70 4.48 -1.89
CA MET A 139 -12.20 3.17 -1.46
C MET A 139 -12.10 3.01 0.05
N GLU A 140 -13.01 2.23 0.62
CA GLU A 140 -13.10 2.03 2.06
C GLU A 140 -13.35 0.57 2.40
N TRP A 141 -12.68 0.10 3.44
CA TRP A 141 -12.95 -1.18 4.07
C TRP A 141 -13.34 -0.98 5.52
N ASN A 142 -14.38 -1.65 5.95
CA ASN A 142 -14.83 -1.66 7.36
C ASN A 142 -14.68 -3.07 7.89
N GLY A 143 -13.84 -3.19 8.87
CA GLY A 143 -13.56 -4.48 9.50
C GLY A 143 -14.58 -4.91 10.55
#